data_75f5841a6475b249628633511ec2cb9a
#
_entry.id   75f5841a6475b249628633511ec2cb9a
#
_cell.length_a   1.000
_cell.length_b   1.000
_cell.length_c   1.000
_cell.angle_alpha   90.00
_cell.angle_beta   90.00
_cell.angle_gamma   90.00
#
_symmetry.space_group_name_H-M   'P 1'
#
loop_
_entity.id
_entity.type
_entity.pdbx_description
1 polymer ?
#
loop_
_entity_poly.entity_id
_entity_poly.type
_entity_poly.pdbx_seq_one_letter_code
_entity_poly.pdbx_strand_id
1 'polypeptide(L)'
;VKVHYTGKFLNGKVFDSSIPRKEPLSFTIGKGQMIKGFEIGVKLMQKGEKAIIVIPSALAYGGRQRGEIPPYSPLVFELELVEIISPNK
;
A
#
# COMPACT_ATOMS: atom_id res chain seq x y z
N VAL A 1 6.75 -5.42 8.65
CA VAL A 1 7.12 -5.75 7.27
C VAL A 1 7.72 -4.54 6.57
N LYS A 2 8.50 -4.78 5.55
CA LYS A 2 9.05 -3.74 4.69
C LYS A 2 8.56 -3.97 3.27
N VAL A 3 7.99 -2.93 2.66
CA VAL A 3 7.32 -3.03 1.37
C VAL A 3 7.74 -1.86 0.49
N HIS A 4 8.18 -2.15 -0.74
CA HIS A 4 8.24 -1.13 -1.78
C HIS A 4 6.87 -1.01 -2.43
N TYR A 5 6.45 0.21 -2.72
CA TYR A 5 5.14 0.44 -3.29
C TYR A 5 5.14 1.59 -4.28
N THR A 6 4.21 1.54 -5.20
CA THR A 6 3.86 2.66 -6.08
C THR A 6 2.35 2.76 -6.11
N GLY A 7 1.82 3.88 -5.62
CA GLY A 7 0.39 4.14 -5.62
C GLY A 7 -0.02 4.97 -6.81
N LYS A 8 -1.07 4.54 -7.51
CA LYS A 8 -1.56 5.20 -8.73
C LYS A 8 -3.07 5.39 -8.66
N PHE A 9 -3.54 6.41 -9.36
CA PHE A 9 -4.96 6.50 -9.69
C PHE A 9 -5.30 5.55 -10.83
N LEU A 10 -6.60 5.34 -11.08
CA LEU A 10 -7.02 4.44 -12.16
C LEU A 10 -6.53 4.90 -13.53
N ASN A 11 -6.30 6.20 -13.71
CA ASN A 11 -5.77 6.73 -14.97
C ASN A 11 -4.26 6.54 -15.13
N GLY A 12 -3.61 5.89 -14.16
CA GLY A 12 -2.18 5.61 -14.21
C GLY A 12 -1.29 6.67 -13.60
N LYS A 13 -1.85 7.80 -13.14
CA LYS A 13 -1.04 8.85 -12.53
C LYS A 13 -0.55 8.39 -11.16
N VAL A 14 0.77 8.45 -10.96
CA VAL A 14 1.38 8.10 -9.67
C VAL A 14 1.17 9.22 -8.68
N PHE A 15 0.68 8.89 -7.48
CA PHE A 15 0.52 9.89 -6.42
C PHE A 15 1.54 9.70 -5.29
N ASP A 16 2.14 8.52 -5.18
CA ASP A 16 3.18 8.27 -4.17
C ASP A 16 3.95 7.02 -4.55
N SER A 17 5.24 6.95 -4.14
CA SER A 17 6.06 5.78 -4.40
C SER A 17 7.25 5.77 -3.45
N SER A 18 7.63 4.58 -3.00
CA SER A 18 8.85 4.39 -2.23
C SER A 18 10.09 4.21 -3.12
N ILE A 19 9.89 3.89 -4.41
CA ILE A 19 11.00 3.54 -5.30
C ILE A 19 12.01 4.68 -5.47
N PRO A 20 11.59 5.93 -5.75
CA PRO A 20 12.58 7.00 -5.91
C PRO A 20 13.38 7.29 -4.64
N ARG A 21 12.81 7.01 -3.48
CA ARG A 21 13.51 7.19 -2.20
C ARG A 21 14.48 6.06 -1.89
N LYS A 22 14.40 4.96 -2.65
CA LYS A 22 15.23 3.75 -2.46
C LYS A 22 15.14 3.19 -1.05
N GLU A 23 14.00 3.43 -0.39
CA GLU A 23 13.78 3.02 0.99
C GLU A 23 12.38 2.43 1.12
N PRO A 24 12.28 1.13 1.45
CA PRO A 24 10.96 0.51 1.58
C PRO A 24 10.21 1.07 2.78
N LEU A 25 8.88 1.08 2.67
CA LEU A 25 8.02 1.47 3.77
C LEU A 25 8.04 0.37 4.82
N SER A 26 8.28 0.75 6.07
CA SER A 26 8.26 -0.19 7.19
C SER A 26 7.00 0.07 8.03
N PHE A 27 6.21 -0.96 8.29
CA PHE A 27 5.03 -0.82 9.13
C PHE A 27 4.67 -2.14 9.79
N THR A 28 3.82 -2.08 10.81
CA THR A 28 3.35 -3.26 11.53
C THR A 28 1.92 -3.58 11.08
N ILE A 29 1.72 -4.80 10.55
CA ILE A 29 0.40 -5.25 10.13
C ILE A 29 -0.51 -5.37 11.34
N GLY A 30 -1.74 -4.88 11.20
CA GLY A 30 -2.75 -4.98 12.24
C GLY A 30 -2.79 -3.83 13.22
N LYS A 31 -1.93 -2.83 13.05
CA LYS A 31 -1.89 -1.65 13.94
C LYS A 31 -2.63 -0.45 13.38
N GLY A 32 -3.28 -0.58 12.22
CA GLY A 32 -4.03 0.52 11.64
C GLY A 32 -3.16 1.64 11.08
N GLN A 33 -1.89 1.36 10.79
CA GLN A 33 -0.96 2.38 10.30
C GLN A 33 -1.18 2.68 8.82
N MET A 34 -1.76 1.74 8.07
CA MET A 34 -1.98 1.86 6.64
C MET A 34 -3.47 1.68 6.34
N ILE A 35 -3.89 2.06 5.13
CA ILE A 35 -5.27 1.81 4.71
C ILE A 35 -5.54 0.31 4.67
N LYS A 36 -6.80 -0.04 4.91
CA LYS A 36 -7.19 -1.44 5.08
C LYS A 36 -6.84 -2.30 3.88
N GLY A 37 -7.13 -1.82 2.68
CA GLY A 37 -6.85 -2.59 1.47
C GLY A 37 -5.37 -2.87 1.28
N PHE A 38 -4.50 -1.93 1.66
CA PHE A 38 -3.07 -2.11 1.59
C PHE A 38 -2.63 -3.25 2.52
N GLU A 39 -3.12 -3.24 3.77
CA GLU A 39 -2.75 -4.29 4.74
C GLU A 39 -3.25 -5.66 4.31
N ILE A 40 -4.49 -5.73 3.79
CA ILE A 40 -5.04 -6.99 3.31
C ILE A 40 -4.18 -7.55 2.16
N GLY A 41 -3.81 -6.69 1.22
CA GLY A 41 -2.97 -7.11 0.10
C GLY A 41 -1.62 -7.64 0.55
N VAL A 42 -0.96 -6.92 1.45
CA VAL A 42 0.36 -7.34 1.96
C VAL A 42 0.28 -8.66 2.72
N LYS A 43 -0.80 -8.87 3.48
CA LYS A 43 -0.99 -10.13 4.22
C LYS A 43 -1.04 -11.35 3.32
N LEU A 44 -1.49 -11.18 2.08
CA LEU A 44 -1.60 -12.28 1.13
C LEU A 44 -0.31 -12.55 0.37
N MET A 45 0.72 -11.73 0.57
CA MET A 45 1.97 -11.83 -0.17
C MET A 45 3.01 -12.62 0.60
N GLN A 46 3.92 -13.25 -0.14
CA GLN A 46 5.10 -13.89 0.40
C GLN A 46 6.30 -12.99 0.22
N LYS A 47 7.33 -13.21 1.04
CA LYS A 47 8.58 -12.45 0.92
C LYS A 47 9.14 -12.57 -0.50
N GLY A 48 9.50 -11.45 -1.07
CA GLY A 48 10.02 -11.37 -2.43
C GLY A 48 8.98 -11.32 -3.52
N GLU A 49 7.70 -11.45 -3.15
CA GLU A 49 6.62 -11.43 -4.13
C GLU A 49 6.32 -10.02 -4.58
N LYS A 50 5.94 -9.87 -5.84
CA LYS A 50 5.43 -8.62 -6.40
C LYS A 50 3.98 -8.82 -6.78
N ALA A 51 3.16 -7.81 -6.52
CA ALA A 51 1.73 -7.88 -6.79
C ALA A 51 1.20 -6.51 -7.17
N ILE A 52 0.10 -6.52 -7.93
CA ILE A 52 -0.66 -5.31 -8.24
C ILE A 52 -2.05 -5.51 -7.66
N ILE A 53 -2.46 -4.57 -6.80
CA ILE A 53 -3.78 -4.64 -6.18
C ILE A 53 -4.59 -3.39 -6.51
N VAL A 54 -5.90 -3.58 -6.68
CA VAL A 54 -6.84 -2.48 -6.84
C VAL A 54 -7.66 -2.39 -5.57
N ILE A 55 -7.64 -1.22 -4.94
CA ILE A 55 -8.29 -1.00 -3.65
C ILE A 55 -9.49 -0.11 -3.86
N PRO A 56 -10.72 -0.60 -3.61
CA PRO A 56 -11.89 0.26 -3.68
C PRO A 56 -11.83 1.34 -2.61
N SER A 57 -12.52 2.46 -2.83
CA SER A 57 -12.41 3.61 -1.94
C SER A 57 -12.79 3.27 -0.50
N ALA A 58 -13.71 2.36 -0.28
CA ALA A 58 -14.14 1.98 1.06
C ALA A 58 -13.01 1.33 1.88
N LEU A 59 -12.04 0.71 1.23
CA LEU A 59 -10.87 0.11 1.88
C LEU A 59 -9.63 0.99 1.75
N ALA A 60 -9.78 2.18 1.19
CA ALA A 60 -8.74 3.21 1.11
C ALA A 60 -9.15 4.39 1.99
N TYR A 61 -9.30 5.56 1.40
CA TYR A 61 -9.61 6.77 2.18
C TYR A 61 -11.10 7.09 2.23
N GLY A 62 -11.94 6.28 1.59
CA GLY A 62 -13.39 6.46 1.62
C GLY A 62 -13.81 7.82 1.10
N GLY A 63 -14.71 8.47 1.79
CA GLY A 63 -15.20 9.80 1.43
C GLY A 63 -14.33 10.95 1.86
N ARG A 64 -13.13 10.69 2.37
CA ARG A 64 -12.21 11.74 2.83
C ARG A 64 -11.24 12.10 1.73
N GLN A 65 -10.99 13.39 1.57
CA GLN A 65 -9.91 13.86 0.72
C GLN A 65 -8.59 13.70 1.46
N ARG A 66 -7.55 13.21 0.75
CA ARG A 66 -6.24 13.04 1.33
C ARG A 66 -5.19 13.56 0.37
N GLY A 67 -4.64 14.76 0.65
CA GLY A 67 -3.70 15.38 -0.25
C GLY A 67 -4.31 15.54 -1.64
N GLU A 68 -3.68 14.96 -2.65
CA GLU A 68 -4.20 15.01 -4.01
C GLU A 68 -5.18 13.87 -4.35
N ILE A 69 -5.52 13.01 -3.35
CA ILE A 69 -6.48 11.92 -3.55
C ILE A 69 -7.89 12.47 -3.28
N PRO A 70 -8.77 12.55 -4.30
CA PRO A 70 -10.13 13.03 -4.10
C PRO A 70 -10.96 12.04 -3.27
N PRO A 71 -12.10 12.47 -2.71
CA PRO A 71 -13.00 11.53 -2.04
C PRO A 71 -13.49 10.43 -2.99
N TYR A 72 -13.73 9.25 -2.44
CA TYR A 72 -14.28 8.10 -3.17
C TYR A 72 -13.39 7.64 -4.33
N SER A 73 -12.07 7.73 -4.16
CA SER A 73 -11.13 7.32 -5.20
C SER A 73 -10.68 5.88 -4.98
N PRO A 74 -10.90 4.98 -5.95
CA PRO A 74 -10.23 3.69 -5.93
C PRO A 74 -8.76 3.90 -6.29
N LEU A 75 -7.89 3.07 -5.72
CA LEU A 75 -6.45 3.21 -5.88
C LEU A 75 -5.84 1.92 -6.39
N VAL A 76 -4.74 2.06 -7.14
CA VAL A 76 -3.96 0.92 -7.62
C VAL A 76 -2.61 0.97 -6.94
N PHE A 77 -2.19 -0.13 -6.33
CA PHE A 77 -0.86 -0.23 -5.73
C PHE A 77 -0.07 -1.35 -6.38
N GLU A 78 1.13 -1.02 -6.82
CA GLU A 78 2.14 -2.01 -7.19
C GLU A 78 3.00 -2.23 -5.97
N LEU A 79 3.10 -3.48 -5.51
CA LEU A 79 3.73 -3.82 -4.25
C LEU A 79 4.85 -4.83 -4.45
N GLU A 80 5.91 -4.68 -3.67
CA GLU A 80 6.94 -5.71 -3.54
C GLU A 80 7.22 -5.91 -2.06
N LEU A 81 6.96 -7.12 -1.55
CA LEU A 81 7.20 -7.44 -0.14
C LEU A 81 8.68 -7.76 0.03
N VAL A 82 9.43 -6.82 0.58
CA VAL A 82 10.88 -6.91 0.67
C VAL A 82 11.30 -7.78 1.84
N GLU A 83 10.69 -7.58 3.00
CA GLU A 83 11.10 -8.27 4.22
C GLU A 83 9.93 -8.46 5.17
N ILE A 84 9.90 -9.62 5.82
CA ILE A 84 8.95 -9.93 6.88
C ILE A 84 9.74 -10.02 8.17
N ILE A 85 9.39 -9.18 9.14
CA ILE A 85 10.03 -9.19 10.46
C ILE A 85 9.00 -9.68 11.47
N SER A 86 9.31 -10.79 12.14
CA SER A 86 8.42 -11.33 13.14
C SER A 86 8.64 -10.61 14.47
N PRO A 87 7.60 -9.97 15.04
CA PRO A 87 7.78 -9.24 16.29
C PRO A 87 7.82 -10.12 17.53
N ASN A 88 7.49 -11.39 17.39
CA ASN A 88 7.35 -12.30 18.53
C ASN A 88 8.51 -13.26 18.66
N LYS A 89 9.68 -12.81 18.36
CA LYS A 89 10.88 -13.64 18.50
C LYS A 89 11.61 -13.37 19.78
#